data_0baeba708cf671efc0d2e5bc35a11c32
#
_entry.id   0baeba708cf671efc0d2e5bc35a11c32
#
_cell.length_a   1.000
_cell.length_b   1.000
_cell.length_c   1.000
_cell.angle_alpha   90.00
_cell.angle_beta   90.00
_cell.angle_gamma   90.00
#
_symmetry.space_group_name_H-M   'P 1'
#
loop_
_entity.id
_entity.type
_entity.pdbx_description
1 polymer ?
#
loop_
_entity_poly.entity_id
_entity_poly.type
_entity_poly.pdbx_seq_one_letter_code
_entity_poly.pdbx_strand_id
1 'polypeptide(L)'
;MSPLLLLCSGMGIVVGGILWLKLHPFLAMMAAAYTVAMMTPDASLRHFADVRVAKGELSVTAAAKFSTSTAATRVADEFGRTCASIGILIAMAGIIGEGLLASGAAESIAAAALRWTGVGRAQWAFFLTSFLLGIPVFLATLFCLLLPMAKAMTKRTGRDYLLYILCIVAGGTITHSLVPPAPGPALVASKLGVPMGTMILAGIIIGFGAALCGYVFARIANRRLSFDLPIDIENGAPASGSADEKAGGTPALPPLALAFAPVLLPLVLIGLQEIFRDHITPVAFDFGNGLVCVPPTDLAVARIARFFCTIGHTDFALLLGAVTALLLVARYRPREGNAKTVQTALSHAAMVILITASGGAFGGTLQQTGIAEEIGRLVGGAQALGLPVVWLVTALVRTAQGSATVAMITAMPIAAAFIDSGSPIAPVYFAVAIGCGSKPIPWMNDGGFWVVAKMSGMTERQTLRTMSPMMTLQGIAGLLLTMLAAWLLPLHK
;
A
#
# COMPACT_ATOMS: atom_id res chain seq x y z
N MET A 1 5.60 0.46 -33.64
CA MET A 1 6.67 0.28 -32.65
C MET A 1 6.37 -0.98 -31.85
N SER A 2 7.41 -1.71 -31.40
CA SER A 2 7.13 -2.87 -30.56
C SER A 2 6.64 -2.43 -29.18
N PRO A 3 5.71 -3.18 -28.54
CA PRO A 3 5.20 -2.87 -27.20
C PRO A 3 6.31 -2.75 -26.15
N LEU A 4 7.39 -3.54 -26.28
CA LEU A 4 8.56 -3.46 -25.41
C LEU A 4 9.32 -2.14 -25.50
N LEU A 5 9.47 -1.59 -26.72
CA LEU A 5 10.10 -0.27 -26.89
C LEU A 5 9.26 0.82 -26.24
N LEU A 6 7.93 0.73 -26.33
CA LEU A 6 7.01 1.65 -25.66
C LEU A 6 7.10 1.53 -24.12
N LEU A 7 7.22 0.30 -23.59
CA LEU A 7 7.47 0.07 -22.18
C LEU A 7 8.81 0.71 -21.75
N CYS A 8 9.90 0.41 -22.47
CA CYS A 8 11.23 0.94 -22.14
C CYS A 8 11.28 2.47 -22.24
N SER A 9 10.65 3.07 -23.26
CA SER A 9 10.59 4.53 -23.42
C SER A 9 9.78 5.18 -22.29
N GLY A 10 8.59 4.62 -21.95
CA GLY A 10 7.79 5.11 -20.85
C GLY A 10 8.50 5.02 -19.51
N MET A 11 9.10 3.87 -19.20
CA MET A 11 9.91 3.71 -17.99
C MET A 11 11.14 4.63 -17.99
N GLY A 12 11.79 4.81 -19.13
CA GLY A 12 12.92 5.75 -19.31
C GLY A 12 12.51 7.19 -18.99
N ILE A 13 11.32 7.63 -19.45
CA ILE A 13 10.78 8.96 -19.13
C ILE A 13 10.46 9.09 -17.63
N VAL A 14 9.84 8.08 -17.01
CA VAL A 14 9.54 8.11 -15.56
C VAL A 14 10.84 8.20 -14.76
N VAL A 15 11.75 7.26 -14.97
CA VAL A 15 13.01 7.18 -14.20
C VAL A 15 13.92 8.36 -14.51
N GLY A 16 14.14 8.67 -15.80
CA GLY A 16 14.99 9.79 -16.23
C GLY A 16 14.40 11.15 -15.84
N GLY A 17 13.07 11.32 -15.97
CA GLY A 17 12.37 12.53 -15.53
C GLY A 17 12.54 12.80 -14.04
N ILE A 18 12.42 11.76 -13.19
CA ILE A 18 12.57 11.91 -11.74
C ILE A 18 14.06 12.10 -11.36
N LEU A 19 14.99 11.28 -11.90
CA LEU A 19 16.39 11.29 -11.47
C LEU A 19 17.21 12.43 -12.06
N TRP A 20 17.09 12.67 -13.37
CA TRP A 20 17.93 13.63 -14.08
C TRP A 20 17.30 15.02 -14.17
N LEU A 21 16.01 15.07 -14.53
CA LEU A 21 15.29 16.33 -14.64
C LEU A 21 14.68 16.79 -13.30
N LYS A 22 14.75 15.95 -12.25
CA LYS A 22 14.18 16.21 -10.90
C LYS A 22 12.71 16.62 -10.96
N LEU A 23 11.97 16.08 -11.93
CA LEU A 23 10.55 16.33 -12.07
C LEU A 23 9.78 15.69 -10.90
N HIS A 24 8.68 16.33 -10.55
CA HIS A 24 7.73 15.72 -9.63
C HIS A 24 7.17 14.41 -10.22
N PRO A 25 7.02 13.31 -9.44
CA PRO A 25 6.55 12.00 -9.93
C PRO A 25 5.27 12.08 -10.76
N PHE A 26 4.32 12.92 -10.36
CA PHE A 26 3.09 13.20 -11.11
C PHE A 26 3.39 13.62 -12.57
N LEU A 27 4.27 14.61 -12.76
CA LEU A 27 4.60 15.11 -14.09
C LEU A 27 5.35 14.07 -14.93
N ALA A 28 6.30 13.34 -14.34
CA ALA A 28 7.06 12.30 -15.03
C ALA A 28 6.13 11.18 -15.53
N MET A 29 5.18 10.73 -14.69
CA MET A 29 4.21 9.69 -15.06
C MET A 29 3.21 10.18 -16.10
N MET A 30 2.72 11.42 -15.99
CA MET A 30 1.84 12.00 -17.01
C MET A 30 2.56 12.15 -18.35
N ALA A 31 3.81 12.63 -18.37
CA ALA A 31 4.62 12.71 -19.58
C ALA A 31 4.81 11.33 -20.23
N ALA A 32 5.11 10.30 -19.43
CA ALA A 32 5.21 8.92 -19.90
C ALA A 32 3.88 8.40 -20.46
N ALA A 33 2.77 8.65 -19.76
CA ALA A 33 1.43 8.24 -20.21
C ALA A 33 1.07 8.88 -21.57
N TYR A 34 1.29 10.18 -21.72
CA TYR A 34 1.05 10.89 -22.99
C TYR A 34 1.97 10.38 -24.11
N THR A 35 3.25 10.19 -23.84
CA THR A 35 4.20 9.69 -24.84
C THR A 35 3.79 8.29 -25.32
N VAL A 36 3.50 7.37 -24.41
CA VAL A 36 3.05 6.01 -24.74
C VAL A 36 1.72 6.05 -25.51
N ALA A 37 0.74 6.85 -25.05
CA ALA A 37 -0.55 6.97 -25.72
C ALA A 37 -0.44 7.53 -27.14
N MET A 38 0.44 8.52 -27.38
CA MET A 38 0.67 9.11 -28.70
C MET A 38 1.40 8.15 -29.65
N MET A 39 2.29 7.32 -29.12
CA MET A 39 3.09 6.40 -29.91
C MET A 39 2.43 5.03 -30.10
N THR A 40 1.31 4.76 -29.46
CA THR A 40 0.55 3.50 -29.60
C THR A 40 -0.12 3.42 -30.96
N PRO A 41 0.17 2.39 -31.80
CA PRO A 41 -0.44 2.24 -33.13
C PRO A 41 -1.94 1.99 -33.05
N ASP A 42 -2.70 2.49 -34.03
CA ASP A 42 -4.14 2.28 -34.12
C ASP A 42 -4.54 0.80 -34.20
N ALA A 43 -3.69 -0.02 -34.83
CA ALA A 43 -3.90 -1.47 -34.88
C ALA A 43 -3.89 -2.10 -33.47
N SER A 44 -2.97 -1.67 -32.59
CA SER A 44 -2.93 -2.13 -31.19
C SER A 44 -4.16 -1.67 -30.40
N LEU A 45 -4.63 -0.44 -30.65
CA LEU A 45 -5.86 0.08 -29.99
C LEU A 45 -7.11 -0.72 -30.39
N ARG A 46 -7.24 -1.05 -31.67
CA ARG A 46 -8.36 -1.88 -32.16
C ARG A 46 -8.29 -3.28 -31.56
N HIS A 47 -7.11 -3.92 -31.61
CA HIS A 47 -6.90 -5.23 -31.02
C HIS A 47 -7.24 -5.26 -29.52
N PHE A 48 -6.76 -4.27 -28.76
CA PHE A 48 -7.09 -4.13 -27.34
C PHE A 48 -8.61 -3.98 -27.10
N ALA A 49 -9.29 -3.17 -27.91
CA ALA A 49 -10.72 -2.99 -27.84
C ALA A 49 -11.48 -4.30 -28.16
N ASP A 50 -11.07 -5.03 -29.19
CA ASP A 50 -11.67 -6.31 -29.60
C ASP A 50 -11.51 -7.39 -28.52
N VAL A 51 -10.33 -7.49 -27.89
CA VAL A 51 -10.10 -8.41 -26.77
C VAL A 51 -11.03 -8.10 -25.59
N ARG A 52 -11.25 -6.82 -25.27
CA ARG A 52 -12.16 -6.43 -24.19
C ARG A 52 -13.64 -6.66 -24.52
N VAL A 53 -14.02 -6.55 -25.78
CA VAL A 53 -15.37 -6.94 -26.23
C VAL A 53 -15.55 -8.45 -26.10
N ALA A 54 -14.56 -9.25 -26.51
CA ALA A 54 -14.59 -10.71 -26.38
C ALA A 54 -14.68 -11.17 -24.91
N LYS A 55 -14.06 -10.41 -23.98
CA LYS A 55 -14.18 -10.65 -22.53
C LYS A 55 -15.48 -10.11 -21.90
N GLY A 56 -16.35 -9.47 -22.67
CA GLY A 56 -17.59 -8.86 -22.17
C GLY A 56 -17.40 -7.58 -21.34
N GLU A 57 -16.20 -7.01 -21.34
CA GLU A 57 -15.84 -5.82 -20.55
C GLU A 57 -16.24 -4.50 -21.25
N LEU A 58 -16.38 -4.53 -22.57
CA LEU A 58 -16.76 -3.39 -23.40
C LEU A 58 -17.89 -3.77 -24.35
N SER A 59 -18.85 -2.85 -24.53
CA SER A 59 -19.82 -2.99 -25.64
C SER A 59 -19.15 -2.66 -26.97
N VAL A 60 -19.69 -3.20 -28.09
CA VAL A 60 -19.18 -2.93 -29.44
C VAL A 60 -19.15 -1.42 -29.76
N THR A 61 -20.16 -0.69 -29.31
CA THR A 61 -20.23 0.78 -29.48
C THR A 61 -19.16 1.52 -28.67
N ALA A 62 -18.87 1.08 -27.44
CA ALA A 62 -17.83 1.64 -26.62
C ALA A 62 -16.43 1.35 -27.20
N ALA A 63 -16.21 0.16 -27.76
CA ALA A 63 -14.98 -0.23 -28.43
C ALA A 63 -14.69 0.63 -29.67
N ALA A 64 -15.73 0.89 -30.50
CA ALA A 64 -15.60 1.79 -31.64
C ALA A 64 -15.23 3.22 -31.22
N LYS A 65 -15.88 3.75 -30.17
CA LYS A 65 -15.56 5.07 -29.62
C LYS A 65 -14.13 5.11 -29.05
N PHE A 66 -13.69 4.05 -28.36
CA PHE A 66 -12.35 3.96 -27.80
C PHE A 66 -11.28 3.98 -28.90
N SER A 67 -11.43 3.19 -29.96
CA SER A 67 -10.44 3.09 -31.05
C SER A 67 -10.28 4.39 -31.85
N THR A 68 -11.27 5.30 -31.80
CA THR A 68 -11.22 6.63 -32.45
C THR A 68 -10.87 7.76 -31.46
N SER A 69 -10.69 7.47 -30.17
CA SER A 69 -10.41 8.48 -29.15
C SER A 69 -8.98 9.01 -29.25
N THR A 70 -8.80 10.29 -28.92
CA THR A 70 -7.47 10.92 -28.92
C THR A 70 -6.60 10.37 -27.78
N ALA A 71 -5.28 10.47 -27.91
CA ALA A 71 -4.35 10.12 -26.84
C ALA A 71 -4.69 10.87 -25.53
N ALA A 72 -5.05 12.15 -25.63
CA ALA A 72 -5.43 12.96 -24.49
C ALA A 72 -6.68 12.42 -23.78
N THR A 73 -7.70 12.03 -24.52
CA THR A 73 -8.91 11.43 -23.96
C THR A 73 -8.60 10.12 -23.25
N ARG A 74 -7.80 9.24 -23.87
CA ARG A 74 -7.43 7.95 -23.26
C ARG A 74 -6.66 8.12 -21.95
N VAL A 75 -5.70 9.05 -21.92
CA VAL A 75 -4.93 9.37 -20.69
C VAL A 75 -5.88 9.92 -19.60
N ALA A 76 -6.78 10.86 -19.95
CA ALA A 76 -7.73 11.44 -19.02
C ALA A 76 -8.71 10.39 -18.46
N ASP A 77 -9.21 9.48 -19.33
CA ASP A 77 -10.12 8.40 -18.93
C ASP A 77 -9.43 7.43 -17.94
N GLU A 78 -8.19 7.01 -18.21
CA GLU A 78 -7.46 6.11 -17.31
C GLU A 78 -7.08 6.80 -15.98
N PHE A 79 -6.75 8.09 -16.03
CA PHE A 79 -6.53 8.92 -14.83
C PHE A 79 -7.82 8.99 -13.98
N GLY A 80 -8.94 9.36 -14.62
CA GLY A 80 -10.24 9.47 -13.96
C GLY A 80 -10.74 8.13 -13.38
N ARG A 81 -10.57 7.03 -14.14
CA ARG A 81 -10.90 5.67 -13.69
C ARG A 81 -10.09 5.28 -12.45
N THR A 82 -8.81 5.64 -12.42
CA THR A 82 -7.96 5.36 -11.26
C THR A 82 -8.38 6.22 -10.06
N CYS A 83 -8.67 7.53 -10.25
CA CYS A 83 -9.22 8.36 -9.18
C CYS A 83 -10.51 7.78 -8.61
N ALA A 84 -11.42 7.32 -9.46
CA ALA A 84 -12.69 6.73 -9.04
C ALA A 84 -12.50 5.44 -8.23
N SER A 85 -11.49 4.61 -8.57
CA SER A 85 -11.27 3.31 -7.90
C SER A 85 -10.62 3.41 -6.52
N ILE A 86 -9.81 4.45 -6.27
CA ILE A 86 -9.00 4.53 -5.04
C ILE A 86 -9.07 5.86 -4.30
N GLY A 87 -9.67 6.90 -4.90
CA GLY A 87 -9.66 8.24 -4.32
C GLY A 87 -10.36 8.30 -2.96
N ILE A 88 -11.55 7.72 -2.84
CA ILE A 88 -12.30 7.65 -1.57
C ILE A 88 -11.51 6.84 -0.55
N LEU A 89 -10.99 5.67 -0.96
CA LEU A 89 -10.22 4.79 -0.10
C LEU A 89 -9.02 5.52 0.53
N ILE A 90 -8.22 6.23 -0.29
CA ILE A 90 -7.03 6.96 0.19
C ILE A 90 -7.43 8.12 1.11
N ALA A 91 -8.49 8.86 0.76
CA ALA A 91 -8.99 9.96 1.57
C ALA A 91 -9.44 9.49 2.95
N MET A 92 -10.24 8.41 3.01
CA MET A 92 -10.73 7.84 4.28
C MET A 92 -9.59 7.27 5.12
N ALA A 93 -8.65 6.54 4.50
CA ALA A 93 -7.46 6.04 5.18
C ALA A 93 -6.61 7.17 5.78
N GLY A 94 -6.45 8.28 5.05
CA GLY A 94 -5.78 9.48 5.56
C GLY A 94 -6.49 10.07 6.80
N ILE A 95 -7.82 10.15 6.79
CA ILE A 95 -8.61 10.62 7.94
C ILE A 95 -8.48 9.68 9.13
N ILE A 96 -8.50 8.35 8.92
CA ILE A 96 -8.26 7.37 9.98
C ILE A 96 -6.88 7.59 10.60
N GLY A 97 -5.83 7.68 9.78
CA GLY A 97 -4.46 7.85 10.24
C GLY A 97 -4.28 9.14 11.05
N GLU A 98 -4.73 10.28 10.53
CA GLU A 98 -4.65 11.57 11.21
C GLU A 98 -5.51 11.62 12.47
N GLY A 99 -6.71 11.03 12.41
CA GLY A 99 -7.61 10.93 13.56
C GLY A 99 -7.06 10.08 14.71
N LEU A 100 -6.35 8.99 14.42
CA LEU A 100 -5.65 8.18 15.43
C LEU A 100 -4.58 8.98 16.16
N LEU A 101 -3.85 9.84 15.43
CA LEU A 101 -2.83 10.70 16.00
C LEU A 101 -3.44 11.83 16.82
N ALA A 102 -4.35 12.59 16.21
CA ALA A 102 -4.99 13.73 16.84
C ALA A 102 -5.77 13.35 18.10
N SER A 103 -6.38 12.16 18.16
CA SER A 103 -7.12 11.67 19.34
C SER A 103 -6.26 11.12 20.47
N GLY A 104 -4.95 10.84 20.22
CA GLY A 104 -4.10 10.09 21.15
C GLY A 104 -4.35 8.57 21.17
N ALA A 105 -5.17 8.05 20.24
CA ALA A 105 -5.44 6.62 20.13
C ALA A 105 -4.17 5.83 19.80
N ALA A 106 -3.34 6.33 18.89
CA ALA A 106 -2.07 5.71 18.56
C ALA A 106 -1.09 5.65 19.76
N GLU A 107 -1.07 6.68 20.61
CA GLU A 107 -0.32 6.70 21.88
C GLU A 107 -0.85 5.65 22.85
N SER A 108 -2.18 5.52 22.96
CA SER A 108 -2.82 4.51 23.81
C SER A 108 -2.44 3.08 23.41
N ILE A 109 -2.46 2.79 22.10
CA ILE A 109 -2.04 1.49 21.53
C ILE A 109 -0.58 1.21 21.87
N ALA A 110 0.31 2.16 21.64
CA ALA A 110 1.75 2.01 21.90
C ALA A 110 2.05 1.83 23.39
N ALA A 111 1.39 2.61 24.25
CA ALA A 111 1.52 2.49 25.71
C ALA A 111 1.00 1.14 26.22
N ALA A 112 -0.10 0.63 25.68
CA ALA A 112 -0.63 -0.68 26.03
C ALA A 112 0.30 -1.81 25.59
N ALA A 113 0.86 -1.74 24.38
CA ALA A 113 1.83 -2.71 23.90
C ALA A 113 3.07 -2.77 24.80
N LEU A 114 3.59 -1.61 25.25
CA LEU A 114 4.71 -1.55 26.19
C LEU A 114 4.37 -2.13 27.56
N ARG A 115 3.15 -1.93 28.05
CA ARG A 115 2.69 -2.55 29.31
C ARG A 115 2.61 -4.07 29.22
N TRP A 116 2.12 -4.60 28.09
CA TRP A 116 1.95 -6.05 27.89
C TRP A 116 3.30 -6.77 27.70
N THR A 117 4.22 -6.17 26.93
CA THR A 117 5.52 -6.78 26.66
C THR A 117 6.52 -6.59 27.80
N GLY A 118 6.32 -5.57 28.63
CA GLY A 118 7.25 -5.18 29.68
C GLY A 118 8.54 -4.57 29.17
N VAL A 119 9.36 -4.00 30.08
CA VAL A 119 10.61 -3.31 29.76
C VAL A 119 11.62 -4.22 29.06
N GLY A 120 11.73 -5.49 29.48
CA GLY A 120 12.71 -6.44 28.93
C GLY A 120 12.42 -6.88 27.48
N ARG A 121 11.22 -6.65 26.99
CA ARG A 121 10.77 -7.03 25.64
C ARG A 121 10.17 -5.86 24.86
N ALA A 122 10.55 -4.64 25.19
CA ALA A 122 10.02 -3.41 24.56
C ALA A 122 10.19 -3.40 23.03
N GLN A 123 11.20 -4.06 22.48
CA GLN A 123 11.36 -4.22 21.03
C GLN A 123 10.14 -4.85 20.35
N TRP A 124 9.45 -5.79 21.00
CA TRP A 124 8.22 -6.38 20.49
C TRP A 124 7.05 -5.39 20.50
N ALA A 125 6.99 -4.52 21.52
CA ALA A 125 5.99 -3.47 21.54
C ALA A 125 6.14 -2.54 20.34
N PHE A 126 7.35 -2.03 20.08
CA PHE A 126 7.64 -1.17 18.93
C PHE A 126 7.36 -1.88 17.60
N PHE A 127 7.77 -3.15 17.48
CA PHE A 127 7.56 -3.94 16.27
C PHE A 127 6.06 -4.16 15.98
N LEU A 128 5.29 -4.67 16.95
CA LEU A 128 3.88 -4.97 16.76
C LEU A 128 3.01 -3.71 16.60
N THR A 129 3.31 -2.67 17.39
CA THR A 129 2.61 -1.39 17.26
C THR A 129 2.85 -0.77 15.88
N SER A 130 4.10 -0.76 15.40
CA SER A 130 4.42 -0.20 14.10
C SER A 130 3.86 -1.05 12.95
N PHE A 131 3.82 -2.37 13.10
CA PHE A 131 3.19 -3.26 12.13
C PHE A 131 1.68 -2.96 12.02
N LEU A 132 0.99 -2.81 13.13
CA LEU A 132 -0.44 -2.55 13.14
C LEU A 132 -0.76 -1.11 12.67
N LEU A 133 -0.12 -0.11 13.26
CA LEU A 133 -0.38 1.30 12.92
C LEU A 133 0.14 1.67 11.53
N GLY A 134 1.13 0.95 11.00
CA GLY A 134 1.63 1.12 9.63
C GLY A 134 0.61 0.79 8.54
N ILE A 135 -0.52 0.15 8.88
CA ILE A 135 -1.61 -0.11 7.94
C ILE A 135 -2.26 1.22 7.49
N PRO A 136 -2.82 2.06 8.39
CA PRO A 136 -3.43 3.33 7.99
C PRO A 136 -2.48 4.54 8.06
N VAL A 137 -1.32 4.45 8.72
CA VAL A 137 -0.44 5.58 9.03
C VAL A 137 0.84 5.54 8.20
N PHE A 138 1.22 6.67 7.62
CA PHE A 138 2.50 6.79 6.90
C PHE A 138 3.71 6.61 7.84
N LEU A 139 4.79 6.01 7.31
CA LEU A 139 6.00 5.76 8.08
C LEU A 139 6.54 7.01 8.80
N ALA A 140 6.56 8.16 8.13
CA ALA A 140 7.08 9.39 8.72
C ALA A 140 6.32 9.76 10.00
N THR A 141 5.01 9.75 9.95
CA THR A 141 4.13 10.09 11.06
C THR A 141 4.19 9.04 12.17
N LEU A 142 4.19 7.76 11.80
CA LEU A 142 4.37 6.64 12.72
C LEU A 142 5.72 6.74 13.46
N PHE A 143 6.77 7.09 12.74
CA PHE A 143 8.11 7.25 13.30
C PHE A 143 8.18 8.43 14.26
N CYS A 144 7.57 9.59 13.91
CA CYS A 144 7.44 10.75 14.79
C CYS A 144 6.75 10.40 16.12
N LEU A 145 5.71 9.58 16.06
CA LEU A 145 4.94 9.15 17.23
C LEU A 145 5.75 8.21 18.15
N LEU A 146 6.39 7.19 17.58
CA LEU A 146 7.02 6.12 18.36
C LEU A 146 8.44 6.47 18.81
N LEU A 147 9.13 7.39 18.13
CA LEU A 147 10.51 7.76 18.45
C LEU A 147 10.70 8.35 19.85
N PRO A 148 9.86 9.29 20.34
CA PRO A 148 9.97 9.77 21.73
C PRO A 148 9.85 8.64 22.76
N MET A 149 8.97 7.66 22.50
CA MET A 149 8.81 6.49 23.36
C MET A 149 10.04 5.58 23.31
N ALA A 150 10.65 5.40 22.13
CA ALA A 150 11.90 4.67 21.97
C ALA A 150 13.05 5.34 22.74
N LYS A 151 13.18 6.67 22.65
CA LYS A 151 14.13 7.46 23.44
C LYS A 151 13.91 7.31 24.93
N ALA A 152 12.67 7.44 25.41
CA ALA A 152 12.31 7.27 26.81
C ALA A 152 12.61 5.85 27.33
N MET A 153 12.34 4.82 26.50
CA MET A 153 12.65 3.45 26.84
C MET A 153 14.16 3.21 26.89
N THR A 154 14.93 3.79 25.98
CA THR A 154 16.41 3.71 26.00
C THR A 154 16.98 4.38 27.23
N LYS A 155 16.47 5.56 27.66
CA LYS A 155 16.86 6.18 28.94
C LYS A 155 16.64 5.25 30.12
N ARG A 156 15.53 4.52 30.11
CA ARG A 156 15.14 3.61 31.20
C ARG A 156 15.97 2.32 31.21
N THR A 157 16.35 1.80 30.02
CA THR A 157 17.08 0.52 29.89
C THR A 157 18.59 0.70 29.75
N GLY A 158 19.05 1.90 29.37
CA GLY A 158 20.44 2.22 29.08
C GLY A 158 20.98 1.60 27.78
N ARG A 159 20.11 0.98 26.95
CA ARG A 159 20.54 0.20 25.77
C ARG A 159 19.42 0.06 24.73
N ASP A 160 19.76 -0.56 23.58
CA ASP A 160 18.83 -1.03 22.56
C ASP A 160 18.13 0.06 21.72
N TYR A 161 18.65 1.31 21.70
CA TYR A 161 18.05 2.39 20.91
C TYR A 161 17.97 2.05 19.42
N LEU A 162 19.07 1.55 18.84
CA LEU A 162 19.09 1.12 17.44
C LEU A 162 18.06 0.03 17.17
N LEU A 163 17.92 -0.94 18.10
CA LEU A 163 16.94 -2.01 17.97
C LEU A 163 15.51 -1.46 17.93
N TYR A 164 15.16 -0.51 18.81
CA TYR A 164 13.82 0.08 18.81
C TYR A 164 13.52 0.83 17.52
N ILE A 165 14.48 1.64 17.01
CA ILE A 165 14.36 2.33 15.73
C ILE A 165 14.10 1.33 14.59
N LEU A 166 14.95 0.29 14.49
CA LEU A 166 14.81 -0.69 13.42
C LEU A 166 13.54 -1.54 13.54
N CYS A 167 13.03 -1.79 14.75
CA CYS A 167 11.75 -2.46 14.96
C CYS A 167 10.57 -1.60 14.44
N ILE A 168 10.60 -0.28 14.68
CA ILE A 168 9.60 0.64 14.15
C ILE A 168 9.61 0.62 12.61
N VAL A 169 10.80 0.70 12.02
CA VAL A 169 10.95 0.67 10.56
C VAL A 169 10.52 -0.68 9.99
N ALA A 170 10.94 -1.79 10.62
CA ALA A 170 10.64 -3.15 10.14
C ALA A 170 9.13 -3.43 10.08
N GLY A 171 8.38 -3.07 11.11
CA GLY A 171 6.93 -3.25 11.15
C GLY A 171 6.21 -2.29 10.20
N GLY A 172 6.46 -0.99 10.34
CA GLY A 172 5.68 0.04 9.64
C GLY A 172 5.88 0.09 8.14
N THR A 173 7.10 -0.19 7.64
CA THR A 173 7.37 -0.10 6.19
C THR A 173 6.74 -1.24 5.41
N ILE A 174 6.73 -2.45 5.94
CA ILE A 174 6.24 -3.61 5.22
C ILE A 174 4.72 -3.59 5.09
N THR A 175 4.00 -3.24 6.15
CA THR A 175 2.54 -3.14 6.13
C THR A 175 2.04 -2.07 5.18
N HIS A 176 2.71 -0.91 5.16
CA HIS A 176 2.39 0.17 4.22
C HIS A 176 2.55 -0.22 2.75
N SER A 177 3.35 -1.23 2.43
CA SER A 177 3.54 -1.68 1.05
C SER A 177 2.76 -2.94 0.67
N LEU A 178 2.22 -3.66 1.64
CA LEU A 178 1.51 -4.91 1.39
C LEU A 178 0.04 -4.88 1.77
N VAL A 179 -0.35 -4.01 2.70
CA VAL A 179 -1.69 -4.04 3.27
C VAL A 179 -2.49 -2.81 2.87
N PRO A 180 -3.61 -2.96 2.13
CA PRO A 180 -4.60 -1.89 2.01
C PRO A 180 -5.09 -1.43 3.40
N PRO A 181 -5.46 -0.17 3.56
CA PRO A 181 -5.79 0.85 2.56
C PRO A 181 -4.60 1.72 2.12
N ALA A 182 -3.36 1.31 2.35
CA ALA A 182 -2.23 2.06 1.81
C ALA A 182 -2.32 2.18 0.26
N PRO A 183 -1.96 3.35 -0.31
CA PRO A 183 -2.24 3.67 -1.72
C PRO A 183 -1.66 2.69 -2.73
N GLY A 184 -0.40 2.26 -2.51
CA GLY A 184 0.28 1.34 -3.40
C GLY A 184 -0.42 -0.01 -3.53
N PRO A 185 -0.55 -0.79 -2.43
CA PRO A 185 -1.21 -2.09 -2.48
C PRO A 185 -2.69 -2.00 -2.87
N ALA A 186 -3.39 -0.92 -2.50
CA ALA A 186 -4.79 -0.73 -2.88
C ALA A 186 -4.96 -0.57 -4.40
N LEU A 187 -4.11 0.25 -5.05
CA LEU A 187 -4.15 0.39 -6.50
C LEU A 187 -3.76 -0.90 -7.21
N VAL A 188 -2.69 -1.56 -6.75
CA VAL A 188 -2.23 -2.82 -7.34
C VAL A 188 -3.34 -3.87 -7.26
N ALA A 189 -3.99 -4.03 -6.09
CA ALA A 189 -5.11 -4.94 -5.92
C ALA A 189 -6.26 -4.61 -6.87
N SER A 190 -6.68 -3.33 -6.92
CA SER A 190 -7.75 -2.87 -7.80
C SER A 190 -7.47 -3.14 -9.28
N LYS A 191 -6.26 -2.85 -9.75
CA LYS A 191 -5.88 -3.00 -11.17
C LYS A 191 -5.62 -4.43 -11.60
N LEU A 192 -5.17 -5.29 -10.69
CA LEU A 192 -4.97 -6.72 -10.96
C LEU A 192 -6.22 -7.56 -10.66
N GLY A 193 -7.35 -6.95 -10.30
CA GLY A 193 -8.61 -7.64 -10.01
C GLY A 193 -8.56 -8.48 -8.73
N VAL A 194 -7.69 -8.14 -7.77
CA VAL A 194 -7.58 -8.85 -6.49
C VAL A 194 -8.63 -8.30 -5.52
N PRO A 195 -9.49 -9.16 -4.93
CA PRO A 195 -10.41 -8.74 -3.89
C PRO A 195 -9.67 -8.11 -2.72
N MET A 196 -10.21 -7.00 -2.19
CA MET A 196 -9.52 -6.20 -1.18
C MET A 196 -9.27 -6.99 0.11
N GLY A 197 -10.23 -7.83 0.52
CA GLY A 197 -10.09 -8.71 1.68
C GLY A 197 -8.95 -9.73 1.51
N THR A 198 -8.86 -10.36 0.34
CA THR A 198 -7.78 -11.29 0.00
C THR A 198 -6.42 -10.60 0.02
N MET A 199 -6.33 -9.37 -0.53
CA MET A 199 -5.08 -8.59 -0.50
C MET A 199 -4.67 -8.22 0.93
N ILE A 200 -5.63 -7.84 1.79
CA ILE A 200 -5.37 -7.55 3.21
C ILE A 200 -4.82 -8.79 3.92
N LEU A 201 -5.48 -9.94 3.77
CA LEU A 201 -5.05 -11.19 4.43
C LEU A 201 -3.68 -11.64 3.95
N ALA A 202 -3.45 -11.70 2.64
CA ALA A 202 -2.16 -12.06 2.06
C ALA A 202 -1.06 -11.08 2.50
N GLY A 203 -1.35 -9.78 2.48
CA GLY A 203 -0.44 -8.72 2.92
C GLY A 203 -0.07 -8.82 4.40
N ILE A 204 -1.03 -9.16 5.28
CA ILE A 204 -0.77 -9.35 6.72
C ILE A 204 0.09 -10.61 6.93
N ILE A 205 -0.27 -11.75 6.33
CA ILE A 205 0.41 -13.04 6.57
C ILE A 205 1.86 -12.97 6.04
N ILE A 206 2.02 -12.62 4.77
CA ILE A 206 3.35 -12.56 4.13
C ILE A 206 4.15 -11.39 4.68
N GLY A 207 3.48 -10.25 4.91
CA GLY A 207 4.09 -9.06 5.50
C GLY A 207 4.61 -9.31 6.91
N PHE A 208 3.89 -10.04 7.75
CA PHE A 208 4.34 -10.38 9.09
C PHE A 208 5.59 -11.29 9.05
N GLY A 209 5.62 -12.29 8.18
CA GLY A 209 6.80 -13.14 7.97
C GLY A 209 8.01 -12.34 7.50
N ALA A 210 7.84 -11.43 6.52
CA ALA A 210 8.89 -10.55 6.05
C ALA A 210 9.34 -9.55 7.12
N ALA A 211 8.40 -9.00 7.92
CA ALA A 211 8.71 -8.12 9.04
C ALA A 211 9.55 -8.83 10.11
N LEU A 212 9.25 -10.10 10.41
CA LEU A 212 10.04 -10.92 11.34
C LEU A 212 11.48 -11.09 10.88
N CYS A 213 11.72 -11.27 9.58
CA CYS A 213 13.09 -11.28 9.03
C CYS A 213 13.80 -9.94 9.29
N GLY A 214 13.08 -8.81 9.12
CA GLY A 214 13.58 -7.48 9.49
C GLY A 214 13.89 -7.36 10.98
N TYR A 215 13.03 -7.88 11.85
CA TYR A 215 13.25 -7.92 13.28
C TYR A 215 14.50 -8.75 13.68
N VAL A 216 14.69 -9.92 13.07
CA VAL A 216 15.90 -10.73 13.29
C VAL A 216 17.15 -9.96 12.88
N PHE A 217 17.11 -9.32 11.70
CA PHE A 217 18.20 -8.44 11.27
C PHE A 217 18.45 -7.32 12.28
N ALA A 218 17.40 -6.64 12.76
CA ALA A 218 17.51 -5.56 13.76
C ALA A 218 18.22 -6.03 15.03
N ARG A 219 17.90 -7.24 15.52
CA ARG A 219 18.61 -7.84 16.67
C ARG A 219 20.08 -8.10 16.41
N ILE A 220 20.42 -8.62 15.23
CA ILE A 220 21.80 -8.89 14.83
C ILE A 220 22.57 -7.57 14.67
N ALA A 221 21.98 -6.59 13.99
CA ALA A 221 22.57 -5.26 13.79
C ALA A 221 22.85 -4.56 15.14
N ASN A 222 21.88 -4.58 16.06
CA ASN A 222 22.04 -3.97 17.39
C ASN A 222 23.15 -4.62 18.23
N ARG A 223 23.44 -5.91 18.01
CA ARG A 223 24.53 -6.61 18.72
C ARG A 223 25.90 -6.39 18.09
N ARG A 224 25.95 -6.17 16.75
CA ARG A 224 27.20 -6.08 16.00
C ARG A 224 27.65 -4.65 15.73
N LEU A 225 26.72 -3.71 15.72
CA LEU A 225 26.96 -2.32 15.39
C LEU A 225 26.78 -1.49 16.67
N SER A 226 27.87 -1.10 17.29
CA SER A 226 27.89 -0.11 18.38
C SER A 226 27.92 1.28 17.73
N PHE A 227 26.80 1.96 17.68
CA PHE A 227 26.77 3.37 17.29
C PHE A 227 26.57 4.22 18.55
N ASP A 228 27.46 5.16 18.77
CA ASP A 228 27.23 6.26 19.69
C ASP A 228 26.19 7.19 19.05
N LEU A 229 24.93 6.86 19.24
CA LEU A 229 23.85 7.68 18.76
C LEU A 229 23.64 8.82 19.76
N PRO A 230 23.70 10.09 19.32
CA PRO A 230 23.41 11.22 20.18
C PRO A 230 21.93 11.13 20.60
N ILE A 231 21.71 10.65 21.81
CA ILE A 231 20.40 10.73 22.43
C ILE A 231 20.36 12.15 23.00
N ASP A 232 19.92 13.11 22.16
CA ASP A 232 19.63 14.47 22.63
C ASP A 232 18.56 14.39 23.71
N ILE A 233 19.02 14.53 24.94
CA ILE A 233 18.23 14.29 26.15
C ILE A 233 17.36 15.50 26.48
N GLU A 234 17.68 16.67 25.90
CA GLU A 234 17.09 17.95 26.35
C GLU A 234 15.82 18.40 25.64
N ASN A 235 15.49 17.89 24.45
CA ASN A 235 14.34 18.41 23.68
C ASN A 235 13.27 17.36 23.30
N GLY A 236 13.02 16.39 24.16
CA GLY A 236 11.91 15.45 24.02
C GLY A 236 10.63 15.98 24.69
N ALA A 237 10.23 17.20 24.40
CA ALA A 237 8.84 17.60 24.55
C ALA A 237 8.02 16.85 23.48
N PRO A 238 6.83 16.31 23.81
CA PRO A 238 5.96 15.73 22.78
C PRO A 238 5.71 16.79 21.73
N ALA A 239 6.01 16.46 20.44
CA ALA A 239 5.74 17.33 19.31
C ALA A 239 4.23 17.32 19.01
N SER A 240 3.49 17.91 19.90
CA SER A 240 2.10 18.36 19.69
C SER A 240 1.70 19.22 20.88
N GLY A 241 1.86 20.49 20.76
CA GLY A 241 1.43 21.44 21.79
C GLY A 241 2.27 22.69 21.72
N SER A 242 1.71 23.73 21.13
CA SER A 242 2.09 25.13 21.31
C SER A 242 2.43 25.39 22.79
N ALA A 243 3.41 26.25 23.03
CA ALA A 243 4.01 26.65 24.31
C ALA A 243 3.05 27.26 25.37
N ASP A 244 1.83 26.78 25.50
CA ASP A 244 0.79 27.28 26.42
C ASP A 244 0.23 26.22 27.39
N GLU A 245 0.86 25.05 27.56
CA GLU A 245 0.45 24.05 28.59
C GLU A 245 1.15 24.24 29.96
N LYS A 246 0.96 25.41 30.55
CA LYS A 246 1.03 25.57 32.01
C LYS A 246 -0.40 25.74 32.52
N ALA A 247 -1.06 24.65 32.88
CA ALA A 247 -2.26 24.49 33.72
C ALA A 247 -3.31 23.57 33.07
N GLY A 248 -3.19 22.27 33.29
CA GLY A 248 -4.26 21.35 32.94
C GLY A 248 -3.72 19.93 32.85
N GLY A 249 -4.26 18.98 33.66
CA GLY A 249 -3.80 17.61 33.76
C GLY A 249 -3.63 16.92 32.40
N THR A 250 -2.71 15.95 32.36
CA THR A 250 -2.48 15.12 31.16
C THR A 250 -3.78 14.67 30.54
N PRO A 251 -4.08 15.02 29.27
CA PRO A 251 -5.34 14.68 28.65
C PRO A 251 -5.54 13.17 28.67
N ALA A 252 -6.73 12.70 29.05
CA ALA A 252 -7.06 11.29 29.12
C ALA A 252 -6.88 10.64 27.75
N LEU A 253 -6.13 9.53 27.70
CA LEU A 253 -5.98 8.72 26.49
C LEU A 253 -7.26 7.86 26.28
N PRO A 254 -7.66 7.61 25.02
CA PRO A 254 -8.76 6.70 24.75
C PRO A 254 -8.49 5.29 25.32
N PRO A 255 -9.51 4.58 25.84
CA PRO A 255 -9.35 3.19 26.22
C PRO A 255 -8.98 2.34 25.01
N LEU A 256 -8.19 1.30 25.25
CA LEU A 256 -7.56 0.49 24.18
C LEU A 256 -8.56 -0.03 23.15
N ALA A 257 -9.72 -0.53 23.59
CA ALA A 257 -10.76 -1.04 22.69
C ALA A 257 -11.27 0.03 21.72
N LEU A 258 -11.45 1.27 22.20
CA LEU A 258 -11.86 2.38 21.35
C LEU A 258 -10.71 2.87 20.46
N ALA A 259 -9.47 2.82 20.95
CA ALA A 259 -8.29 3.19 20.17
C ALA A 259 -8.08 2.28 18.94
N PHE A 260 -8.41 0.99 19.06
CA PHE A 260 -8.36 0.04 17.95
C PHE A 260 -9.54 0.14 16.96
N ALA A 261 -10.68 0.67 17.39
CA ALA A 261 -11.91 0.67 16.60
C ALA A 261 -11.74 1.25 15.19
N PRO A 262 -11.08 2.42 14.96
CA PRO A 262 -10.91 2.97 13.63
C PRO A 262 -10.15 2.09 12.65
N VAL A 263 -9.28 1.20 13.15
CA VAL A 263 -8.46 0.28 12.33
C VAL A 263 -9.15 -1.06 12.16
N LEU A 264 -9.64 -1.66 13.25
CA LEU A 264 -10.18 -3.01 13.23
C LEU A 264 -11.58 -3.06 12.61
N LEU A 265 -12.39 -2.02 12.80
CA LEU A 265 -13.76 -2.00 12.27
C LEU A 265 -13.79 -2.14 10.74
N PRO A 266 -13.04 -1.36 9.94
CA PRO A 266 -12.98 -1.56 8.49
C PRO A 266 -12.46 -2.94 8.11
N LEU A 267 -11.41 -3.43 8.77
CA LEU A 267 -10.82 -4.75 8.46
C LEU A 267 -11.82 -5.88 8.67
N VAL A 268 -12.56 -5.83 9.78
CA VAL A 268 -13.60 -6.84 10.10
C VAL A 268 -14.75 -6.76 9.09
N LEU A 269 -15.22 -5.56 8.75
CA LEU A 269 -16.33 -5.38 7.81
C LEU A 269 -15.96 -5.85 6.40
N ILE A 270 -14.76 -5.53 5.92
CA ILE A 270 -14.26 -5.99 4.62
C ILE A 270 -14.08 -7.53 4.63
N GLY A 271 -13.58 -8.09 5.73
CA GLY A 271 -13.47 -9.54 5.87
C GLY A 271 -14.83 -10.25 5.89
N LEU A 272 -15.82 -9.68 6.57
CA LEU A 272 -17.19 -10.21 6.56
C LEU A 272 -17.83 -10.12 5.16
N GLN A 273 -17.62 -9.03 4.43
CA GLN A 273 -18.09 -8.92 3.05
C GLN A 273 -17.60 -10.10 2.20
N GLU A 274 -16.32 -10.44 2.30
CA GLU A 274 -15.73 -11.52 1.50
C GLU A 274 -16.39 -12.88 1.83
N ILE A 275 -16.66 -13.15 3.10
CA ILE A 275 -17.34 -14.38 3.55
C ILE A 275 -18.79 -14.45 3.03
N PHE A 276 -19.51 -13.32 3.03
CA PHE A 276 -20.91 -13.29 2.61
C PHE A 276 -21.13 -13.08 1.12
N ARG A 277 -20.09 -12.75 0.35
CA ARG A 277 -20.17 -12.45 -1.08
C ARG A 277 -20.75 -13.61 -1.90
N ASP A 278 -20.33 -14.83 -1.62
CA ASP A 278 -20.77 -16.03 -2.34
C ASP A 278 -22.26 -16.36 -2.12
N HIS A 279 -22.86 -15.86 -1.03
CA HIS A 279 -24.27 -16.06 -0.73
C HIS A 279 -25.20 -15.09 -1.49
N ILE A 280 -24.64 -14.11 -2.19
CA ILE A 280 -25.45 -13.13 -2.97
C ILE A 280 -25.30 -13.37 -4.47
N THR A 281 -24.18 -13.93 -4.93
CA THR A 281 -23.95 -14.21 -6.35
C THR A 281 -24.96 -15.24 -6.82
N PRO A 282 -25.82 -14.87 -7.79
CA PRO A 282 -26.70 -15.86 -8.38
C PRO A 282 -25.86 -16.95 -9.04
N VAL A 283 -26.17 -18.20 -8.76
CA VAL A 283 -25.51 -19.32 -9.42
C VAL A 283 -26.06 -19.38 -10.85
N ALA A 284 -25.23 -19.08 -11.82
CA ALA A 284 -25.60 -19.18 -13.23
C ALA A 284 -25.40 -20.64 -13.69
N PHE A 285 -26.50 -21.30 -14.06
CA PHE A 285 -26.47 -22.60 -14.70
C PHE A 285 -26.66 -22.42 -16.20
N ASP A 286 -25.78 -22.97 -17.01
CA ASP A 286 -25.93 -23.04 -18.46
C ASP A 286 -26.59 -24.39 -18.80
N PHE A 287 -27.86 -24.34 -19.18
CA PHE A 287 -28.62 -25.51 -19.61
C PHE A 287 -28.62 -25.71 -21.14
N GLY A 288 -27.66 -25.08 -21.86
CA GLY A 288 -27.56 -25.21 -23.32
C GLY A 288 -28.56 -24.33 -24.12
N ASN A 289 -29.50 -23.71 -23.42
CA ASN A 289 -30.51 -22.81 -24.02
C ASN A 289 -30.47 -21.37 -23.46
N GLY A 290 -29.41 -21.05 -22.71
CA GLY A 290 -29.17 -19.75 -22.07
C GLY A 290 -28.85 -19.83 -20.58
N LEU A 291 -28.20 -18.80 -20.09
CA LEU A 291 -27.85 -18.66 -18.69
C LEU A 291 -29.09 -18.42 -17.82
N VAL A 292 -29.43 -19.36 -16.95
CA VAL A 292 -30.50 -19.19 -15.96
C VAL A 292 -29.83 -18.79 -14.62
N CYS A 293 -30.05 -17.54 -14.21
CA CYS A 293 -29.66 -17.07 -12.90
C CYS A 293 -30.65 -17.55 -11.82
N VAL A 294 -30.24 -18.46 -10.95
CA VAL A 294 -31.06 -18.91 -9.84
C VAL A 294 -30.83 -17.97 -8.66
N PRO A 295 -31.87 -17.27 -8.16
CA PRO A 295 -31.74 -16.45 -6.96
C PRO A 295 -31.42 -17.34 -5.75
N PRO A 296 -30.74 -16.80 -4.71
CA PRO A 296 -30.43 -17.56 -3.51
C PRO A 296 -31.73 -18.13 -2.88
N THR A 297 -31.69 -19.39 -2.51
CA THR A 297 -32.84 -20.18 -2.04
C THR A 297 -33.43 -19.68 -0.72
N ASP A 298 -32.67 -18.92 0.07
CA ASP A 298 -33.11 -18.36 1.35
C ASP A 298 -33.09 -16.83 1.35
N LEU A 299 -34.27 -16.22 1.31
CA LEU A 299 -34.44 -14.76 1.28
C LEU A 299 -33.94 -14.06 2.57
N ALA A 300 -33.91 -14.75 3.71
CA ALA A 300 -33.39 -14.17 4.97
C ALA A 300 -31.87 -14.12 4.94
N VAL A 301 -31.23 -15.23 4.52
CA VAL A 301 -29.75 -15.28 4.34
C VAL A 301 -29.31 -14.27 3.29
N ALA A 302 -30.03 -14.14 2.17
CA ALA A 302 -29.73 -13.17 1.13
C ALA A 302 -29.85 -11.71 1.61
N ARG A 303 -30.80 -11.39 2.49
CA ARG A 303 -30.91 -10.05 3.09
C ARG A 303 -29.74 -9.74 4.04
N ILE A 304 -29.41 -10.69 4.91
CA ILE A 304 -28.27 -10.55 5.83
C ILE A 304 -26.96 -10.41 5.04
N ALA A 305 -26.76 -11.26 4.05
CA ALA A 305 -25.59 -11.20 3.19
C ALA A 305 -25.51 -9.87 2.43
N ARG A 306 -26.63 -9.37 1.89
CA ARG A 306 -26.69 -8.06 1.21
C ARG A 306 -26.35 -6.91 2.17
N PHE A 307 -26.82 -6.96 3.41
CA PHE A 307 -26.47 -5.98 4.43
C PHE A 307 -24.96 -5.97 4.70
N PHE A 308 -24.33 -7.14 4.94
CA PHE A 308 -22.90 -7.23 5.19
C PHE A 308 -22.08 -6.86 3.94
N CYS A 309 -22.54 -7.17 2.73
CA CYS A 309 -21.87 -6.73 1.51
C CYS A 309 -21.95 -5.22 1.29
N THR A 310 -23.03 -4.57 1.76
CA THR A 310 -23.16 -3.12 1.67
C THR A 310 -22.23 -2.41 2.67
N ILE A 311 -22.29 -2.79 3.95
CA ILE A 311 -21.47 -2.15 4.99
C ILE A 311 -19.99 -2.54 4.92
N GLY A 312 -19.70 -3.72 4.38
CA GLY A 312 -18.36 -4.24 4.17
C GLY A 312 -17.72 -3.75 2.88
N HIS A 313 -18.48 -3.05 1.99
CA HIS A 313 -17.88 -2.41 0.82
C HIS A 313 -16.73 -1.50 1.27
N THR A 314 -15.58 -1.65 0.63
CA THR A 314 -14.31 -1.07 1.11
C THR A 314 -14.43 0.42 1.44
N ASP A 315 -15.07 1.21 0.55
CA ASP A 315 -15.21 2.65 0.78
C ASP A 315 -16.12 2.95 1.97
N PHE A 316 -17.22 2.19 2.15
CA PHE A 316 -18.14 2.39 3.24
C PHE A 316 -17.56 1.93 4.58
N ALA A 317 -16.87 0.80 4.61
CA ALA A 317 -16.17 0.31 5.79
C ALA A 317 -15.10 1.31 6.26
N LEU A 318 -14.33 1.89 5.33
CA LEU A 318 -13.34 2.93 5.64
C LEU A 318 -14.00 4.24 6.08
N LEU A 319 -15.15 4.61 5.52
CA LEU A 319 -15.93 5.76 5.99
C LEU A 319 -16.34 5.58 7.46
N LEU A 320 -16.82 4.40 7.83
CA LEU A 320 -17.16 4.10 9.23
C LEU A 320 -15.92 4.16 10.14
N GLY A 321 -14.77 3.67 9.66
CA GLY A 321 -13.49 3.81 10.35
C GLY A 321 -13.09 5.27 10.56
N ALA A 322 -13.24 6.12 9.52
CA ALA A 322 -12.97 7.55 9.60
C ALA A 322 -13.91 8.26 10.57
N VAL A 323 -15.19 7.95 10.54
CA VAL A 323 -16.17 8.48 11.50
C VAL A 323 -15.80 8.11 12.94
N THR A 324 -15.44 6.85 13.20
CA THR A 324 -15.00 6.44 14.55
C THR A 324 -13.72 7.16 14.99
N ALA A 325 -12.76 7.39 14.09
CA ALA A 325 -11.55 8.18 14.36
C ALA A 325 -11.90 9.64 14.74
N LEU A 326 -12.80 10.28 13.99
CA LEU A 326 -13.24 11.66 14.27
C LEU A 326 -14.06 11.77 15.57
N LEU A 327 -14.85 10.76 15.89
CA LEU A 327 -15.56 10.70 17.19
C LEU A 327 -14.57 10.62 18.35
N LEU A 328 -13.45 9.90 18.19
CA LEU A 328 -12.37 9.89 19.19
C LEU A 328 -11.71 11.27 19.33
N VAL A 329 -11.43 11.97 18.22
CA VAL A 329 -10.89 13.34 18.25
C VAL A 329 -11.86 14.25 19.02
N ALA A 330 -13.14 14.26 18.66
CA ALA A 330 -14.16 15.09 19.31
C ALA A 330 -14.28 14.80 20.81
N ARG A 331 -14.14 13.52 21.22
CA ARG A 331 -14.32 13.10 22.63
C ARG A 331 -13.10 13.37 23.50
N TYR A 332 -11.89 13.11 22.99
CA TYR A 332 -10.65 13.12 23.78
C TYR A 332 -9.79 14.34 23.54
N ARG A 333 -9.91 15.00 22.39
CA ARG A 333 -9.14 16.19 22.00
C ARG A 333 -10.03 17.26 21.32
N PRO A 334 -11.09 17.75 21.96
CA PRO A 334 -12.03 18.69 21.33
C PRO A 334 -11.38 19.97 20.84
N ARG A 335 -10.24 20.40 21.41
CA ARG A 335 -9.48 21.57 20.98
C ARG A 335 -8.77 21.40 19.64
N GLU A 336 -8.42 20.17 19.25
CA GLU A 336 -7.81 19.89 17.94
C GLU A 336 -8.77 20.16 16.79
N GLY A 337 -10.06 19.86 16.99
CA GLY A 337 -11.14 20.12 16.04
C GLY A 337 -11.14 19.16 14.85
N ASN A 338 -12.29 18.53 14.59
CA ASN A 338 -12.44 17.58 13.49
C ASN A 338 -12.15 18.21 12.12
N ALA A 339 -12.52 19.50 11.93
CA ALA A 339 -12.29 20.19 10.66
C ALA A 339 -10.80 20.30 10.32
N LYS A 340 -9.95 20.64 11.30
CA LYS A 340 -8.49 20.74 11.12
C LYS A 340 -7.89 19.36 10.82
N THR A 341 -8.31 18.32 11.57
CA THR A 341 -7.87 16.94 11.35
C THR A 341 -8.21 16.48 9.92
N VAL A 342 -9.44 16.71 9.48
CA VAL A 342 -9.88 16.36 8.12
C VAL A 342 -9.12 17.17 7.07
N GLN A 343 -8.92 18.48 7.27
CA GLN A 343 -8.17 19.33 6.34
C GLN A 343 -6.72 18.85 6.17
N THR A 344 -6.03 18.52 7.25
CA THR A 344 -4.67 17.99 7.22
C THR A 344 -4.62 16.65 6.50
N ALA A 345 -5.53 15.72 6.84
CA ALA A 345 -5.63 14.41 6.21
C ALA A 345 -5.86 14.53 4.70
N LEU A 346 -6.80 15.34 4.27
CA LEU A 346 -7.13 15.53 2.85
C LEU A 346 -6.00 16.22 2.08
N SER A 347 -5.27 17.16 2.70
CA SER A 347 -4.09 17.81 2.07
C SER A 347 -2.99 16.77 1.76
N HIS A 348 -2.73 15.85 2.68
CA HIS A 348 -1.78 14.75 2.43
C HIS A 348 -2.33 13.74 1.40
N ALA A 349 -3.59 13.35 1.53
CA ALA A 349 -4.24 12.40 0.63
C ALA A 349 -4.31 12.89 -0.82
N ALA A 350 -4.57 14.17 -1.05
CA ALA A 350 -4.70 14.76 -2.39
C ALA A 350 -3.44 14.53 -3.25
N MET A 351 -2.25 14.80 -2.69
CA MET A 351 -0.98 14.58 -3.39
C MET A 351 -0.81 13.10 -3.76
N VAL A 352 -1.14 12.20 -2.84
CA VAL A 352 -1.03 10.75 -3.06
C VAL A 352 -2.01 10.28 -4.13
N ILE A 353 -3.26 10.76 -4.11
CA ILE A 353 -4.28 10.45 -5.12
C ILE A 353 -3.80 10.87 -6.51
N LEU A 354 -3.29 12.11 -6.66
CA LEU A 354 -2.82 12.63 -7.95
C LEU A 354 -1.64 11.81 -8.50
N ILE A 355 -0.64 11.50 -7.68
CA ILE A 355 0.51 10.68 -8.10
C ILE A 355 0.05 9.28 -8.49
N THR A 356 -0.84 8.68 -7.70
CA THR A 356 -1.33 7.32 -7.95
C THR A 356 -2.19 7.26 -9.21
N ALA A 357 -3.03 8.26 -9.44
CA ALA A 357 -3.85 8.37 -10.64
C ALA A 357 -3.01 8.57 -11.91
N SER A 358 -1.92 9.36 -11.83
CA SER A 358 -1.01 9.53 -12.97
C SER A 358 -0.28 8.21 -13.32
N GLY A 359 0.08 7.43 -12.30
CA GLY A 359 0.63 6.09 -12.51
C GLY A 359 -0.38 5.11 -13.10
N GLY A 360 -1.65 5.20 -12.67
CA GLY A 360 -2.74 4.43 -13.26
C GLY A 360 -3.01 4.79 -14.72
N ALA A 361 -2.87 6.07 -15.08
CA ALA A 361 -2.94 6.53 -16.47
C ALA A 361 -1.78 5.95 -17.31
N PHE A 362 -0.56 5.99 -16.80
CA PHE A 362 0.59 5.37 -17.46
C PHE A 362 0.41 3.86 -17.63
N GLY A 363 -0.01 3.15 -16.58
CA GLY A 363 -0.26 1.72 -16.64
C GLY A 363 -1.37 1.34 -17.63
N GLY A 364 -2.49 2.07 -17.63
CA GLY A 364 -3.61 1.85 -18.54
C GLY A 364 -3.25 2.10 -19.99
N THR A 365 -2.52 3.19 -20.28
CA THR A 365 -2.05 3.46 -21.66
C THR A 365 -1.04 2.42 -22.15
N LEU A 366 -0.22 1.88 -21.25
CA LEU A 366 0.73 0.83 -21.62
C LEU A 366 0.02 -0.50 -21.95
N GLN A 367 -1.05 -0.86 -21.24
CA GLN A 367 -1.87 -2.04 -21.57
C GLN A 367 -2.46 -1.95 -22.99
N GLN A 368 -2.81 -0.74 -23.44
CA GLN A 368 -3.36 -0.49 -24.78
C GLN A 368 -2.35 -0.76 -25.92
N THR A 369 -1.06 -0.92 -25.62
CA THR A 369 -0.01 -1.21 -26.62
C THR A 369 0.04 -2.68 -27.07
N GLY A 370 -0.65 -3.60 -26.39
CA GLY A 370 -0.51 -5.04 -26.60
C GLY A 370 0.71 -5.63 -25.89
N ILE A 371 1.18 -5.00 -24.80
CA ILE A 371 2.35 -5.47 -24.04
C ILE A 371 2.13 -6.85 -23.42
N ALA A 372 0.88 -7.23 -23.12
CA ALA A 372 0.54 -8.51 -22.54
C ALA A 372 0.89 -9.69 -23.47
N GLU A 373 0.52 -9.59 -24.75
CA GLU A 373 0.80 -10.60 -25.75
C GLU A 373 2.30 -10.71 -26.05
N GLU A 374 3.02 -9.59 -26.03
CA GLU A 374 4.46 -9.57 -26.27
C GLU A 374 5.23 -10.23 -25.12
N ILE A 375 4.84 -9.92 -23.86
CA ILE A 375 5.40 -10.60 -22.69
C ILE A 375 5.04 -12.07 -22.69
N GLY A 376 3.80 -12.43 -23.03
CA GLY A 376 3.36 -13.82 -23.16
C GLY A 376 4.22 -14.63 -24.14
N ARG A 377 4.59 -14.03 -25.29
CA ARG A 377 5.52 -14.66 -26.27
C ARG A 377 6.93 -14.82 -25.73
N LEU A 378 7.46 -13.83 -25.03
CA LEU A 378 8.82 -13.88 -24.48
C LEU A 378 8.95 -14.89 -23.33
N VAL A 379 7.91 -14.98 -22.51
CA VAL A 379 7.90 -15.84 -21.32
C VAL A 379 7.51 -17.29 -21.64
N GLY A 380 7.00 -17.57 -22.81
CA GLY A 380 6.45 -18.79 -23.44
C GLY A 380 6.74 -20.18 -22.88
N GLY A 381 7.08 -20.35 -21.64
CA GLY A 381 7.38 -21.59 -20.89
C GLY A 381 7.91 -21.31 -19.49
N ALA A 382 8.30 -20.07 -19.19
CA ALA A 382 8.88 -19.68 -17.91
C ALA A 382 7.89 -18.89 -17.03
N GLN A 383 6.61 -19.26 -17.04
CA GLN A 383 5.55 -18.63 -16.24
C GLN A 383 5.86 -18.62 -14.74
N ALA A 384 6.64 -19.62 -14.26
CA ALA A 384 7.14 -19.67 -12.88
C ALA A 384 8.06 -18.51 -12.51
N LEU A 385 8.70 -17.86 -13.50
CA LEU A 385 9.55 -16.67 -13.29
C LEU A 385 8.77 -15.37 -13.16
N GLY A 386 7.45 -15.36 -13.34
CA GLY A 386 6.63 -14.16 -13.30
C GLY A 386 6.78 -13.39 -11.99
N LEU A 387 6.72 -14.07 -10.84
CA LEU A 387 6.88 -13.43 -9.53
C LEU A 387 8.29 -12.82 -9.33
N PRO A 388 9.40 -13.54 -9.57
CA PRO A 388 10.75 -12.97 -9.50
C PRO A 388 10.97 -11.79 -10.46
N VAL A 389 10.45 -11.87 -11.69
CA VAL A 389 10.60 -10.80 -12.69
C VAL A 389 9.89 -9.53 -12.24
N VAL A 390 8.63 -9.63 -11.83
CA VAL A 390 7.84 -8.49 -11.36
C VAL A 390 8.45 -7.88 -10.10
N TRP A 391 8.92 -8.72 -9.16
CA TRP A 391 9.64 -8.26 -7.98
C TRP A 391 10.93 -7.53 -8.36
N LEU A 392 11.74 -8.08 -9.28
CA LEU A 392 13.01 -7.48 -9.70
C LEU A 392 12.80 -6.11 -10.38
N VAL A 393 11.83 -6.02 -11.28
CA VAL A 393 11.49 -4.74 -11.93
C VAL A 393 11.06 -3.71 -10.90
N THR A 394 10.20 -4.10 -9.96
CA THR A 394 9.78 -3.20 -8.87
C THR A 394 10.98 -2.75 -8.03
N ALA A 395 11.91 -3.66 -7.72
CA ALA A 395 13.12 -3.35 -6.94
C ALA A 395 14.07 -2.40 -7.68
N LEU A 396 14.26 -2.59 -8.98
CA LEU A 396 15.07 -1.70 -9.82
C LEU A 396 14.48 -0.30 -9.88
N VAL A 397 13.18 -0.18 -10.17
CA VAL A 397 12.48 1.09 -10.19
C VAL A 397 12.52 1.76 -8.81
N ARG A 398 12.31 1.00 -7.74
CA ARG A 398 12.40 1.47 -6.36
C ARG A 398 13.77 2.04 -6.02
N THR A 399 14.82 1.30 -6.35
CA THR A 399 16.20 1.73 -6.10
C THR A 399 16.54 2.98 -6.90
N ALA A 400 16.07 3.08 -8.14
CA ALA A 400 16.32 4.24 -8.99
C ALA A 400 15.63 5.51 -8.48
N GLN A 401 14.33 5.46 -8.15
CA GLN A 401 13.52 6.66 -7.89
C GLN A 401 13.20 6.95 -6.42
N GLY A 402 13.38 5.99 -5.51
CA GLY A 402 13.24 6.19 -4.08
C GLY A 402 11.82 6.06 -3.50
N SER A 403 10.76 6.02 -4.30
CA SER A 403 9.36 5.90 -3.82
C SER A 403 8.82 4.47 -3.96
N ALA A 404 8.41 3.85 -2.86
CA ALA A 404 7.79 2.52 -2.87
C ALA A 404 6.48 2.51 -3.67
N THR A 405 5.61 3.49 -3.44
CA THR A 405 4.31 3.59 -4.13
C THR A 405 4.49 3.74 -5.64
N VAL A 406 5.39 4.64 -6.06
CA VAL A 406 5.67 4.88 -7.50
C VAL A 406 6.25 3.63 -8.15
N ALA A 407 7.16 2.91 -7.47
CA ALA A 407 7.74 1.67 -7.99
C ALA A 407 6.66 0.58 -8.19
N MET A 408 5.76 0.44 -7.22
CA MET A 408 4.65 -0.52 -7.32
C MET A 408 3.74 -0.20 -8.52
N ILE A 409 3.40 1.08 -8.69
CA ILE A 409 2.55 1.55 -9.79
C ILE A 409 3.24 1.31 -11.14
N THR A 410 4.52 1.61 -11.23
CA THR A 410 5.30 1.45 -12.48
C THR A 410 5.48 -0.02 -12.89
N ALA A 411 5.62 -0.94 -11.93
CA ALA A 411 5.76 -2.38 -12.20
C ALA A 411 4.44 -3.10 -12.45
N MET A 412 3.32 -2.54 -12.02
CA MET A 412 1.99 -3.14 -12.11
C MET A 412 1.58 -3.59 -13.53
N PRO A 413 1.81 -2.81 -14.62
CA PRO A 413 1.46 -3.24 -15.97
C PRO A 413 2.14 -4.53 -16.40
N ILE A 414 3.36 -4.79 -15.91
CA ILE A 414 4.10 -6.01 -16.19
C ILE A 414 3.41 -7.22 -15.53
N ALA A 415 2.98 -7.06 -14.27
CA ALA A 415 2.21 -8.10 -13.58
C ALA A 415 0.87 -8.37 -14.29
N ALA A 416 0.16 -7.31 -14.71
CA ALA A 416 -1.08 -7.44 -15.48
C ALA A 416 -0.85 -8.24 -16.78
N ALA A 417 0.26 -7.96 -17.48
CA ALA A 417 0.62 -8.68 -18.69
C ALA A 417 0.87 -10.19 -18.46
N PHE A 418 1.52 -10.57 -17.35
CA PHE A 418 1.64 -11.98 -16.97
C PHE A 418 0.30 -12.64 -16.70
N ILE A 419 -0.60 -11.94 -16.00
CA ILE A 419 -1.95 -12.43 -15.68
C ILE A 419 -2.77 -12.59 -16.97
N ASP A 420 -2.74 -11.59 -17.85
CA ASP A 420 -3.47 -11.58 -19.12
C ASP A 420 -2.95 -12.62 -20.12
N SER A 421 -1.64 -12.97 -20.05
CA SER A 421 -1.05 -14.05 -20.86
C SER A 421 -1.41 -15.46 -20.39
N GLY A 422 -2.28 -15.60 -19.39
CA GLY A 422 -2.76 -16.91 -18.90
C GLY A 422 -1.87 -17.55 -17.84
N SER A 423 -1.13 -16.76 -17.06
CA SER A 423 -0.35 -17.31 -15.93
C SER A 423 -1.23 -18.14 -14.99
N PRO A 424 -0.75 -19.34 -14.55
CA PRO A 424 -1.46 -20.17 -13.58
C PRO A 424 -1.39 -19.59 -12.15
N ILE A 425 -0.56 -18.57 -11.92
CA ILE A 425 -0.35 -17.96 -10.62
C ILE A 425 -1.48 -16.94 -10.37
N ALA A 426 -2.15 -17.05 -9.22
CA ALA A 426 -3.23 -16.14 -8.86
C ALA A 426 -2.74 -14.67 -8.76
N PRO A 427 -3.57 -13.69 -9.18
CA PRO A 427 -3.22 -12.27 -9.20
C PRO A 427 -2.73 -11.71 -7.86
N VAL A 428 -3.22 -12.22 -6.74
CA VAL A 428 -2.81 -11.81 -5.38
C VAL A 428 -1.32 -12.00 -5.14
N TYR A 429 -0.72 -13.07 -5.65
CA TYR A 429 0.71 -13.31 -5.48
C TYR A 429 1.56 -12.33 -6.28
N PHE A 430 1.11 -11.90 -7.46
CA PHE A 430 1.74 -10.82 -8.21
C PHE A 430 1.64 -9.49 -7.45
N ALA A 431 0.48 -9.19 -6.89
CA ALA A 431 0.28 -7.97 -6.10
C ALA A 431 1.22 -7.93 -4.88
N VAL A 432 1.33 -9.04 -4.15
CA VAL A 432 2.24 -9.16 -2.99
C VAL A 432 3.71 -9.11 -3.43
N ALA A 433 4.08 -9.75 -4.55
CA ALA A 433 5.45 -9.70 -5.09
C ALA A 433 5.86 -8.26 -5.46
N ILE A 434 4.97 -7.47 -6.07
CA ILE A 434 5.17 -6.03 -6.31
C ILE A 434 5.43 -5.30 -4.99
N GLY A 435 4.57 -5.52 -3.99
CA GLY A 435 4.72 -4.93 -2.67
C GLY A 435 6.06 -5.25 -2.01
N CYS A 436 6.50 -6.49 -2.08
CA CYS A 436 7.82 -6.94 -1.60
C CYS A 436 8.97 -6.34 -2.41
N GLY A 437 8.82 -6.22 -3.74
CA GLY A 437 9.79 -5.57 -4.62
C GLY A 437 9.95 -4.08 -4.36
N SER A 438 9.00 -3.44 -3.71
CA SER A 438 9.09 -2.04 -3.32
C SER A 438 9.98 -1.78 -2.08
N LYS A 439 10.58 -2.81 -1.49
CA LYS A 439 11.40 -2.70 -0.27
C LYS A 439 12.90 -2.53 -0.51
N PRO A 440 13.54 -3.22 -1.50
CA PRO A 440 14.99 -3.22 -1.59
C PRO A 440 15.62 -1.83 -1.73
N ILE A 441 16.78 -1.72 -1.12
CA ILE A 441 17.77 -0.64 -1.23
C ILE A 441 17.16 0.78 -1.13
N PRO A 442 16.46 1.13 -0.01
CA PRO A 442 16.18 2.54 0.25
C PRO A 442 17.51 3.26 0.56
N TRP A 443 17.74 4.40 -0.08
CA TRP A 443 18.94 5.21 0.09
C TRP A 443 18.60 6.70 0.08
N MET A 444 19.54 7.58 -0.18
CA MET A 444 19.35 9.05 -0.06
C MET A 444 18.27 9.63 -0.98
N ASN A 445 17.75 8.87 -1.95
CA ASN A 445 16.61 9.26 -2.78
C ASN A 445 15.23 8.99 -2.14
N ASP A 446 15.22 8.31 -0.98
CA ASP A 446 14.00 7.93 -0.27
C ASP A 446 13.67 8.94 0.85
N GLY A 447 12.46 9.52 0.85
CA GLY A 447 12.02 10.39 1.93
C GLY A 447 11.99 9.71 3.30
N GLY A 448 11.58 8.43 3.37
CA GLY A 448 11.58 7.65 4.61
C GLY A 448 12.99 7.41 5.17
N PHE A 449 13.99 7.25 4.30
CA PHE A 449 15.39 7.18 4.70
C PHE A 449 15.84 8.43 5.48
N TRP A 450 15.49 9.62 4.97
CA TRP A 450 15.84 10.88 5.63
C TRP A 450 15.08 11.11 6.93
N VAL A 451 13.80 10.72 6.98
CA VAL A 451 13.01 10.79 8.22
C VAL A 451 13.67 9.96 9.30
N VAL A 452 14.00 8.70 8.99
CA VAL A 452 14.68 7.83 9.96
C VAL A 452 16.05 8.39 10.35
N ALA A 453 16.90 8.79 9.39
CA ALA A 453 18.23 9.33 9.66
C ALA A 453 18.18 10.57 10.55
N LYS A 454 17.44 11.61 10.12
CA LYS A 454 17.45 12.91 10.80
C LYS A 454 16.78 12.87 12.17
N MET A 455 15.67 12.18 12.31
CA MET A 455 14.92 12.15 13.57
C MET A 455 15.58 11.26 14.63
N SER A 456 16.18 10.13 14.21
CA SER A 456 16.88 9.24 15.15
C SER A 456 18.27 9.72 15.55
N GLY A 457 18.82 10.73 14.86
CA GLY A 457 20.21 11.17 15.03
C GLY A 457 21.23 10.27 14.32
N MET A 458 20.78 9.36 13.46
CA MET A 458 21.67 8.51 12.67
C MET A 458 22.28 9.29 11.50
N THR A 459 23.58 9.05 11.23
CA THR A 459 24.22 9.54 10.02
C THR A 459 23.70 8.78 8.78
N GLU A 460 23.88 9.35 7.59
CA GLU A 460 23.51 8.69 6.32
C GLU A 460 24.19 7.31 6.21
N ARG A 461 25.47 7.23 6.61
CA ARG A 461 26.25 5.98 6.57
C ARG A 461 25.69 4.92 7.54
N GLN A 462 25.24 5.32 8.71
CA GLN A 462 24.62 4.43 9.69
C GLN A 462 23.27 3.92 9.18
N THR A 463 22.44 4.81 8.62
CA THR A 463 21.15 4.46 8.04
C THR A 463 21.30 3.52 6.83
N LEU A 464 22.27 3.78 5.94
CA LEU A 464 22.60 2.87 4.83
C LEU A 464 23.07 1.48 5.29
N ARG A 465 23.79 1.40 6.41
CA ARG A 465 24.29 0.12 6.94
C ARG A 465 23.25 -0.67 7.74
N THR A 466 22.15 -0.06 8.10
CA THR A 466 21.10 -0.68 8.93
C THR A 466 19.78 -0.79 8.21
N MET A 467 19.15 0.33 7.87
CA MET A 467 17.82 0.35 7.26
C MET A 467 17.80 -0.29 5.85
N SER A 468 18.79 0.05 5.00
CA SER A 468 18.80 -0.43 3.60
C SER A 468 18.96 -1.95 3.48
N PRO A 469 19.93 -2.61 4.15
CA PRO A 469 20.02 -4.07 4.10
C PRO A 469 18.84 -4.75 4.81
N MET A 470 18.30 -4.17 5.89
CA MET A 470 17.12 -4.71 6.56
C MET A 470 15.92 -4.75 5.63
N MET A 471 15.61 -3.64 4.96
CA MET A 471 14.47 -3.57 4.05
C MET A 471 14.69 -4.43 2.79
N THR A 472 15.94 -4.55 2.31
CA THR A 472 16.29 -5.47 1.23
C THR A 472 16.02 -6.92 1.63
N LEU A 473 16.44 -7.32 2.83
CA LEU A 473 16.17 -8.64 3.36
C LEU A 473 14.66 -8.90 3.51
N GLN A 474 13.89 -7.92 3.97
CA GLN A 474 12.43 -8.01 4.02
C GLN A 474 11.81 -8.22 2.63
N GLY A 475 12.28 -7.49 1.62
CA GLY A 475 11.81 -7.63 0.24
C GLY A 475 12.09 -9.02 -0.33
N ILE A 476 13.29 -9.56 -0.10
CA ILE A 476 13.68 -10.92 -0.53
C ILE A 476 12.89 -11.98 0.25
N ALA A 477 12.81 -11.87 1.57
CA ALA A 477 12.06 -12.80 2.39
C ALA A 477 10.57 -12.80 2.01
N GLY A 478 10.00 -11.63 1.73
CA GLY A 478 8.63 -11.50 1.25
C GLY A 478 8.41 -12.17 -0.10
N LEU A 479 9.35 -12.05 -1.05
CA LEU A 479 9.28 -12.79 -2.33
C LEU A 479 9.31 -14.30 -2.11
N LEU A 480 10.25 -14.80 -1.30
CA LEU A 480 10.37 -16.24 -1.03
C LEU A 480 9.10 -16.79 -0.35
N LEU A 481 8.55 -16.05 0.61
CA LEU A 481 7.28 -16.42 1.26
C LEU A 481 6.11 -16.37 0.26
N THR A 482 6.08 -15.41 -0.65
CA THR A 482 5.06 -15.32 -1.71
C THR A 482 5.16 -16.50 -2.68
N MET A 483 6.37 -16.88 -3.10
CA MET A 483 6.59 -18.05 -3.96
C MET A 483 6.20 -19.34 -3.23
N LEU A 484 6.55 -19.48 -1.96
CA LEU A 484 6.16 -20.63 -1.14
C LEU A 484 4.62 -20.69 -0.99
N ALA A 485 3.97 -19.56 -0.73
CA ALA A 485 2.52 -19.48 -0.63
C ALA A 485 1.84 -19.84 -1.96
N ALA A 486 2.35 -19.37 -3.09
CA ALA A 486 1.83 -19.70 -4.41
C ALA A 486 1.97 -21.19 -4.74
N TRP A 487 3.01 -21.83 -4.24
CA TRP A 487 3.22 -23.27 -4.41
C TRP A 487 2.34 -24.12 -3.48
N LEU A 488 2.18 -23.71 -2.20
CA LEU A 488 1.38 -24.45 -1.22
C LEU A 488 -0.12 -24.26 -1.37
N LEU A 489 -0.54 -23.08 -1.78
CA LEU A 489 -1.93 -22.65 -1.90
C LEU A 489 -2.18 -22.10 -3.31
N PRO A 490 -2.23 -22.97 -4.33
CA PRO A 490 -2.58 -22.53 -5.68
C PRO A 490 -4.04 -22.07 -5.67
N LEU A 491 -4.26 -20.78 -5.35
CA LEU A 491 -5.58 -20.15 -5.45
C LEU A 491 -5.94 -20.13 -6.93
N HIS A 492 -6.92 -20.92 -7.34
CA HIS A 492 -7.42 -20.93 -8.70
C HIS A 492 -8.19 -19.62 -8.97
N LYS A 493 -8.14 -19.15 -10.24
CA LYS A 493 -8.89 -17.99 -10.72
C LYS A 493 -10.39 -18.19 -10.56
#